data_244f23560cc458055696e1faf4e8bd49
#
_entry.id   244f23560cc458055696e1faf4e8bd49
#
_cell.length_a   1.000
_cell.length_b   1.000
_cell.length_c   1.000
_cell.angle_alpha   90.00
_cell.angle_beta   90.00
_cell.angle_gamma   90.00
#
_symmetry.space_group_name_H-M   'P 1'
#
loop_
_entity.id
_entity.type
_entity.pdbx_description
1 polymer ?
#
loop_
_entity_poly.entity_id
_entity_poly.type
_entity_poly.pdbx_seq_one_letter_code
_entity_poly.pdbx_strand_id
1 'polypeptide(L)'
;MTKILIVTDAWEPQVNGVVTTLLTVIKHLQEKGHSVEVISPDMFTTVPLPVYPEIKLAVFPKRKMARLIDAFAPEKIHIATEGPLGWAARAICLKKGWRFSTSYHTKFPEFANETARIPLRLGYFVVKHFHRKSSAMMVATKSLDDDLRERGFTNTVTWTRGVDTELFNCQSKPALKLEKPVMVYVGRVSVEKNIEAFLNLDLPGSKLVVGGGPQLKKLQRNYPNVTFTGPKFGDELAAHYRSGDIFVFPSQTDTFGLVMLEAMACGLPVAAYPVTGPLDVLAECTAGKMDWDLAKAVKQALKADQKAARDHALKFSWPACSDTFLSNLTPL
;
A
#
# COMPACT_ATOMS: atom_id res chain seq x y z
N MET A 1 -18.31 9.92 -20.67
CA MET A 1 -17.09 10.57 -20.14
C MET A 1 -17.49 11.20 -18.81
N THR A 2 -16.84 10.86 -17.71
CA THR A 2 -17.19 11.38 -16.37
C THR A 2 -15.97 12.13 -15.83
N LYS A 3 -16.19 13.29 -15.19
CA LYS A 3 -15.16 14.06 -14.52
C LYS A 3 -14.97 13.58 -13.09
N ILE A 4 -13.84 12.98 -12.79
CA ILE A 4 -13.52 12.39 -11.49
C ILE A 4 -12.38 13.19 -10.85
N LEU A 5 -12.61 13.68 -9.63
CA LEU A 5 -11.57 14.34 -8.85
C LEU A 5 -11.07 13.41 -7.74
N ILE A 6 -9.75 13.24 -7.67
CA ILE A 6 -9.08 12.51 -6.58
C ILE A 6 -8.29 13.53 -5.75
N VAL A 7 -8.51 13.52 -4.44
CA VAL A 7 -7.76 14.37 -3.49
C VAL A 7 -6.90 13.47 -2.61
N THR A 8 -5.61 13.73 -2.55
CA THR A 8 -4.65 12.91 -1.80
C THR A 8 -3.54 13.75 -1.18
N ASP A 9 -3.10 13.38 0.02
CA ASP A 9 -1.89 13.91 0.66
C ASP A 9 -0.65 13.04 0.37
N ALA A 10 -0.87 11.83 -0.18
CA ALA A 10 0.19 10.91 -0.63
C ALA A 10 0.31 10.96 -2.15
N TRP A 11 1.40 11.55 -2.65
CA TRP A 11 1.63 11.72 -4.08
C TRP A 11 3.12 11.69 -4.41
N GLU A 12 3.46 11.66 -5.70
CA GLU A 12 4.85 11.74 -6.16
C GLU A 12 5.60 12.95 -5.52
N PRO A 13 6.86 12.81 -5.19
CA PRO A 13 7.78 11.69 -5.46
C PRO A 13 7.77 10.57 -4.39
N GLN A 14 6.75 10.46 -3.55
CA GLN A 14 6.63 9.39 -2.56
C GLN A 14 6.47 8.04 -3.27
N VAL A 15 7.22 7.02 -2.82
CA VAL A 15 7.11 5.64 -3.30
C VAL A 15 6.45 4.80 -2.21
N ASN A 16 5.17 4.52 -2.39
CA ASN A 16 4.38 3.69 -1.48
C ASN A 16 3.16 3.10 -2.19
N GLY A 17 2.52 2.13 -1.56
CA GLY A 17 1.37 1.42 -2.13
C GLY A 17 0.14 2.30 -2.42
N VAL A 18 -0.02 3.44 -1.75
CA VAL A 18 -1.12 4.40 -2.02
C VAL A 18 -0.89 5.08 -3.35
N VAL A 19 0.30 5.63 -3.55
CA VAL A 19 0.68 6.32 -4.81
C VAL A 19 0.61 5.36 -5.98
N THR A 20 1.20 4.16 -5.86
CA THR A 20 1.15 3.12 -6.91
C THR A 20 -0.30 2.77 -7.27
N THR A 21 -1.16 2.57 -6.27
CA THR A 21 -2.57 2.24 -6.48
C THR A 21 -3.30 3.36 -7.23
N LEU A 22 -3.15 4.61 -6.78
CA LEU A 22 -3.84 5.75 -7.38
C LEU A 22 -3.37 5.99 -8.81
N LEU A 23 -2.06 5.97 -9.07
CA LEU A 23 -1.50 6.15 -10.42
C LEU A 23 -2.04 5.09 -11.38
N THR A 24 -2.06 3.82 -10.96
CA THR A 24 -2.53 2.73 -11.81
C THR A 24 -4.04 2.82 -12.08
N VAL A 25 -4.84 3.13 -11.05
CA VAL A 25 -6.29 3.32 -11.22
C VAL A 25 -6.58 4.51 -12.12
N ILE A 26 -5.89 5.64 -11.95
CA ILE A 26 -6.06 6.83 -12.78
C ILE A 26 -5.78 6.49 -14.25
N LYS A 27 -4.66 5.82 -14.52
CA LYS A 27 -4.31 5.38 -15.89
C LYS A 27 -5.44 4.58 -16.52
N HIS A 28 -5.96 3.56 -15.84
CA HIS A 28 -7.05 2.73 -16.36
C HIS A 28 -8.37 3.50 -16.54
N LEU A 29 -8.68 4.44 -15.66
CA LEU A 29 -9.86 5.29 -15.81
C LEU A 29 -9.73 6.22 -17.02
N GLN A 30 -8.55 6.78 -17.27
CA GLN A 30 -8.27 7.63 -18.44
C GLN A 30 -8.33 6.81 -19.73
N GLU A 31 -7.78 5.59 -19.75
CA GLU A 31 -7.88 4.64 -20.86
C GLU A 31 -9.34 4.28 -21.19
N LYS A 32 -10.23 4.27 -20.19
CA LYS A 32 -11.69 4.10 -20.35
C LYS A 32 -12.44 5.38 -20.76
N GLY A 33 -11.73 6.48 -21.02
CA GLY A 33 -12.30 7.75 -21.49
C GLY A 33 -12.88 8.63 -20.39
N HIS A 34 -12.54 8.41 -19.12
CA HIS A 34 -12.88 9.33 -18.04
C HIS A 34 -11.86 10.46 -17.93
N SER A 35 -12.31 11.67 -17.55
CA SER A 35 -11.41 12.79 -17.20
C SER A 35 -11.10 12.73 -15.72
N VAL A 36 -9.84 12.45 -15.37
CA VAL A 36 -9.40 12.35 -13.98
C VAL A 36 -8.40 13.44 -13.67
N GLU A 37 -8.68 14.22 -12.61
CA GLU A 37 -7.75 15.22 -12.07
C GLU A 37 -7.40 14.86 -10.63
N VAL A 38 -6.16 15.18 -10.25
CA VAL A 38 -5.63 14.91 -8.90
C VAL A 38 -5.27 16.22 -8.24
N ILE A 39 -5.76 16.44 -7.04
CA ILE A 39 -5.30 17.52 -6.15
C ILE A 39 -4.37 16.90 -5.11
N SER A 40 -3.11 17.33 -5.11
CA SER A 40 -1.99 16.76 -4.37
C SER A 40 -1.12 17.84 -3.71
N PRO A 41 -0.20 17.51 -2.80
CA PRO A 41 0.59 18.47 -2.01
C PRO A 41 1.47 19.42 -2.83
N ASP A 42 1.95 18.99 -3.99
CA ASP A 42 2.80 19.79 -4.89
C ASP A 42 2.09 21.05 -5.41
N MET A 43 0.77 21.06 -5.42
CA MET A 43 -0.03 22.24 -5.77
C MET A 43 -0.08 23.31 -4.67
N PHE A 44 0.45 23.04 -3.47
CA PHE A 44 0.27 23.90 -2.29
C PHE A 44 1.60 24.29 -1.65
N THR A 45 1.56 25.31 -0.79
CA THR A 45 2.64 25.52 0.18
C THR A 45 2.61 24.40 1.20
N THR A 46 3.75 23.75 1.42
CA THR A 46 3.84 22.58 2.29
C THR A 46 4.91 22.71 3.34
N VAL A 47 4.75 21.96 4.44
CA VAL A 47 5.79 21.73 5.45
C VAL A 47 6.08 20.22 5.53
N PRO A 48 7.35 19.81 5.71
CA PRO A 48 7.68 18.39 5.83
C PRO A 48 7.20 17.86 7.19
N LEU A 49 6.80 16.58 7.21
CA LEU A 49 6.51 15.87 8.46
C LEU A 49 7.85 15.56 9.17
N PRO A 50 8.05 15.91 10.46
CA PRO A 50 9.37 15.80 11.12
C PRO A 50 9.99 14.40 11.08
N VAL A 51 9.18 13.35 11.25
CA VAL A 51 9.65 11.95 11.26
C VAL A 51 9.86 11.40 9.84
N TYR A 52 9.09 11.90 8.87
CA TYR A 52 9.11 11.49 7.45
C TYR A 52 9.13 12.72 6.55
N PRO A 53 10.31 13.36 6.35
CA PRO A 53 10.41 14.62 5.60
C PRO A 53 9.94 14.55 4.15
N GLU A 54 9.87 13.34 3.58
CA GLU A 54 9.31 13.08 2.26
C GLU A 54 7.78 13.27 2.21
N ILE A 55 7.09 13.20 3.36
CA ILE A 55 5.66 13.47 3.47
C ILE A 55 5.48 14.97 3.68
N LYS A 56 4.88 15.62 2.69
CA LYS A 56 4.64 17.06 2.70
C LYS A 56 3.18 17.34 3.05
N LEU A 57 2.97 18.14 4.10
CA LEU A 57 1.64 18.52 4.58
C LEU A 57 1.28 19.91 4.05
N ALA A 58 0.16 20.04 3.37
CA ALA A 58 -0.32 21.32 2.83
C ALA A 58 -0.76 22.27 3.96
N VAL A 59 -0.35 23.54 3.86
CA VAL A 59 -0.67 24.59 4.84
C VAL A 59 -1.83 25.42 4.33
N PHE A 60 -2.88 25.57 5.16
CA PHE A 60 -4.10 26.33 4.86
C PHE A 60 -4.72 26.06 3.46
N PRO A 61 -4.93 24.80 3.05
CA PRO A 61 -5.26 24.45 1.67
C PRO A 61 -6.67 24.89 1.24
N LYS A 62 -7.59 25.15 2.17
CA LYS A 62 -9.05 25.25 1.94
C LYS A 62 -9.45 26.24 0.85
N ARG A 63 -8.86 27.45 0.82
CA ARG A 63 -9.24 28.47 -0.19
C ARG A 63 -8.80 28.08 -1.60
N LYS A 64 -7.57 27.59 -1.75
CA LYS A 64 -7.04 27.15 -3.04
C LYS A 64 -7.74 25.87 -3.51
N MET A 65 -7.97 24.91 -2.58
CA MET A 65 -8.74 23.70 -2.83
C MET A 65 -10.12 24.01 -3.43
N ALA A 66 -10.86 24.96 -2.85
CA ALA A 66 -12.19 25.32 -3.37
C ALA A 66 -12.12 25.85 -4.80
N ARG A 67 -11.14 26.71 -5.13
CA ARG A 67 -10.94 27.22 -6.50
C ARG A 67 -10.60 26.10 -7.49
N LEU A 68 -9.72 25.16 -7.12
CA LEU A 68 -9.34 24.03 -7.97
C LEU A 68 -10.55 23.11 -8.24
N ILE A 69 -11.33 22.81 -7.22
CA ILE A 69 -12.54 21.99 -7.36
C ILE A 69 -13.57 22.70 -8.26
N ASP A 70 -13.80 24.00 -8.06
CA ASP A 70 -14.74 24.77 -8.87
C ASP A 70 -14.29 24.88 -10.34
N ALA A 71 -12.99 25.06 -10.59
CA ALA A 71 -12.41 25.14 -11.93
C ALA A 71 -12.54 23.80 -12.70
N PHE A 72 -12.30 22.67 -12.06
CA PHE A 72 -12.44 21.35 -12.69
C PHE A 72 -13.90 20.96 -12.88
N ALA A 73 -14.79 21.40 -11.97
CA ALA A 73 -16.22 21.05 -11.95
C ALA A 73 -16.45 19.52 -12.01
N PRO A 74 -16.01 18.76 -10.99
CA PRO A 74 -16.12 17.31 -10.97
C PRO A 74 -17.57 16.84 -10.89
N GLU A 75 -17.84 15.65 -11.41
CA GLU A 75 -19.09 14.93 -11.24
C GLU A 75 -19.02 13.92 -10.08
N LYS A 76 -17.77 13.46 -9.76
CA LYS A 76 -17.49 12.52 -8.65
C LYS A 76 -16.23 12.95 -7.93
N ILE A 77 -16.23 12.83 -6.59
CA ILE A 77 -15.08 13.17 -5.75
C ILE A 77 -14.69 11.97 -4.90
N HIS A 78 -13.40 11.63 -4.94
CA HIS A 78 -12.77 10.66 -4.05
C HIS A 78 -11.69 11.33 -3.19
N ILE A 79 -11.76 11.14 -1.89
CA ILE A 79 -10.77 11.64 -0.93
C ILE A 79 -9.97 10.44 -0.43
N ALA A 80 -8.74 10.30 -0.94
CA ALA A 80 -7.94 9.11 -0.76
C ALA A 80 -7.19 9.05 0.58
N THR A 81 -6.99 10.20 1.25
CA THR A 81 -6.20 10.26 2.49
C THR A 81 -6.81 11.20 3.53
N GLU A 82 -6.47 10.98 4.80
CA GLU A 82 -6.97 11.72 5.96
C GLU A 82 -6.10 12.92 6.36
N GLY A 83 -5.20 13.36 5.48
CA GLY A 83 -4.33 14.50 5.73
C GLY A 83 -5.01 15.87 5.52
N PRO A 84 -4.25 16.98 5.57
CA PRO A 84 -4.77 18.34 5.46
C PRO A 84 -5.59 18.60 4.19
N LEU A 85 -5.21 18.00 3.06
CA LEU A 85 -5.97 18.11 1.81
C LEU A 85 -7.27 17.34 1.90
N GLY A 86 -7.26 16.13 2.45
CA GLY A 86 -8.46 15.34 2.66
C GLY A 86 -9.46 16.04 3.57
N TRP A 87 -9.03 16.62 4.70
CA TRP A 87 -9.91 17.39 5.59
C TRP A 87 -10.47 18.64 4.92
N ALA A 88 -9.69 19.35 4.11
CA ALA A 88 -10.14 20.53 3.38
C ALA A 88 -11.21 20.17 2.34
N ALA A 89 -10.97 19.13 1.53
CA ALA A 89 -11.92 18.64 0.53
C ALA A 89 -13.23 18.18 1.18
N ARG A 90 -13.13 17.35 2.25
CA ARG A 90 -14.28 16.92 3.04
C ARG A 90 -15.12 18.09 3.54
N ALA A 91 -14.48 19.13 4.10
CA ALA A 91 -15.18 20.29 4.61
C ALA A 91 -15.91 21.08 3.50
N ILE A 92 -15.33 21.13 2.29
CA ILE A 92 -15.94 21.78 1.12
C ILE A 92 -17.15 20.95 0.64
N CYS A 93 -17.00 19.63 0.48
CA CYS A 93 -18.08 18.74 0.08
C CYS A 93 -19.27 18.85 1.04
N LEU A 94 -19.03 18.79 2.34
CA LEU A 94 -20.08 18.92 3.35
C LEU A 94 -20.79 20.28 3.31
N LYS A 95 -20.03 21.39 3.09
CA LYS A 95 -20.62 22.73 2.97
C LYS A 95 -21.51 22.87 1.72
N LYS A 96 -21.13 22.19 0.63
CA LYS A 96 -21.87 22.21 -0.65
C LYS A 96 -23.00 21.16 -0.71
N GLY A 97 -23.13 20.29 0.28
CA GLY A 97 -24.06 19.16 0.27
C GLY A 97 -23.69 18.05 -0.71
N TRP A 98 -22.45 18.01 -1.17
CA TRP A 98 -21.95 17.05 -2.14
C TRP A 98 -21.62 15.71 -1.51
N ARG A 99 -21.90 14.64 -2.23
CA ARG A 99 -21.49 13.28 -1.88
C ARG A 99 -20.03 13.08 -2.28
N PHE A 100 -19.34 12.24 -1.54
CA PHE A 100 -17.94 11.86 -1.82
C PHE A 100 -17.65 10.48 -1.27
N SER A 101 -16.71 9.79 -1.86
CA SER A 101 -16.14 8.55 -1.33
C SER A 101 -14.77 8.80 -0.67
N THR A 102 -14.34 7.87 0.16
CA THR A 102 -13.04 7.93 0.85
C THR A 102 -12.33 6.58 0.77
N SER A 103 -11.03 6.54 1.05
CA SER A 103 -10.27 5.30 1.24
C SER A 103 -9.56 5.29 2.59
N TYR A 104 -9.40 4.09 3.16
CA TYR A 104 -8.58 3.84 4.32
C TYR A 104 -7.38 2.98 3.92
N HIS A 105 -6.24 3.62 3.71
CA HIS A 105 -5.05 2.97 3.18
C HIS A 105 -4.05 2.55 4.25
N THR A 106 -4.06 3.24 5.39
CA THR A 106 -3.07 3.06 6.45
C THR A 106 -3.77 2.91 7.80
N LYS A 107 -3.34 1.99 8.62
CA LYS A 107 -3.77 1.88 10.03
C LYS A 107 -3.20 3.06 10.83
N PHE A 108 -3.68 4.28 10.50
CA PHE A 108 -3.22 5.52 11.10
C PHE A 108 -3.32 5.55 12.64
N PRO A 109 -4.38 5.00 13.28
CA PRO A 109 -4.43 4.93 14.75
C PRO A 109 -3.29 4.11 15.36
N GLU A 110 -2.93 2.97 14.76
CA GLU A 110 -1.82 2.12 15.20
C GLU A 110 -0.49 2.85 15.01
N PHE A 111 -0.28 3.43 13.84
CA PHE A 111 0.91 4.22 13.55
C PHE A 111 1.09 5.39 14.53
N ALA A 112 0.03 6.14 14.83
CA ALA A 112 0.06 7.24 15.78
C ALA A 112 0.27 6.78 17.23
N ASN A 113 -0.23 5.59 17.57
CA ASN A 113 0.01 4.98 18.89
C ASN A 113 1.48 4.58 19.05
N GLU A 114 2.07 3.93 18.06
CA GLU A 114 3.47 3.49 18.09
C GLU A 114 4.47 4.65 18.09
N THR A 115 4.21 5.68 17.29
CA THR A 115 5.14 6.79 17.09
C THR A 115 4.98 7.93 18.10
N ALA A 116 3.74 8.25 18.47
CA ALA A 116 3.41 9.40 19.31
C ALA A 116 2.64 9.02 20.58
N ARG A 117 2.47 7.74 20.89
CA ARG A 117 1.72 7.22 22.04
C ARG A 117 0.27 7.74 22.15
N ILE A 118 -0.32 8.09 21.01
CA ILE A 118 -1.73 8.51 20.96
C ILE A 118 -2.61 7.30 21.25
N PRO A 119 -3.55 7.35 22.22
CA PRO A 119 -4.43 6.22 22.51
C PRO A 119 -5.23 5.79 21.28
N LEU A 120 -5.29 4.49 21.00
CA LEU A 120 -5.99 3.93 19.84
C LEU A 120 -7.45 4.41 19.74
N ARG A 121 -8.15 4.52 20.89
CA ARG A 121 -9.53 5.03 20.92
C ARG A 121 -9.66 6.44 20.33
N LEU A 122 -8.69 7.31 20.61
CA LEU A 122 -8.70 8.68 20.07
C LEU A 122 -8.37 8.65 18.56
N GLY A 123 -7.39 7.86 18.14
CA GLY A 123 -7.08 7.66 16.73
C GLY A 123 -8.30 7.20 15.93
N TYR A 124 -8.96 6.13 16.39
CA TYR A 124 -10.18 5.62 15.73
C TYR A 124 -11.35 6.59 15.79
N PHE A 125 -11.48 7.40 16.85
CA PHE A 125 -12.51 8.46 16.90
C PHE A 125 -12.30 9.48 15.78
N VAL A 126 -11.06 9.94 15.56
CA VAL A 126 -10.73 10.90 14.49
C VAL A 126 -10.98 10.29 13.11
N VAL A 127 -10.51 9.08 12.87
CA VAL A 127 -10.69 8.35 11.59
C VAL A 127 -12.19 8.13 11.32
N LYS A 128 -12.95 7.67 12.32
CA LYS A 128 -14.40 7.48 12.21
C LYS A 128 -15.12 8.80 11.93
N HIS A 129 -14.72 9.89 12.59
CA HIS A 129 -15.27 11.21 12.32
C HIS A 129 -15.02 11.66 10.88
N PHE A 130 -13.82 11.38 10.35
CA PHE A 130 -13.47 11.70 8.97
C PHE A 130 -14.34 10.93 7.97
N HIS A 131 -14.43 9.61 8.09
CA HIS A 131 -15.10 8.75 7.10
C HIS A 131 -16.62 8.66 7.21
N ARG A 132 -17.22 8.90 8.39
CA ARG A 132 -18.64 8.67 8.65
C ARG A 132 -19.63 9.40 7.73
N LYS A 133 -19.18 10.42 7.02
CA LYS A 133 -19.99 11.22 6.09
C LYS A 133 -19.72 10.91 4.62
N SER A 134 -18.77 10.03 4.33
CA SER A 134 -18.57 9.55 2.97
C SER A 134 -19.67 8.55 2.59
N SER A 135 -20.02 8.52 1.32
CA SER A 135 -21.00 7.56 0.77
C SER A 135 -20.44 6.13 0.77
N ALA A 136 -19.14 5.99 0.60
CA ALA A 136 -18.41 4.73 0.69
C ALA A 136 -17.00 5.00 1.24
N MET A 137 -16.55 4.15 2.17
CA MET A 137 -15.18 4.09 2.66
C MET A 137 -14.52 2.84 2.11
N MET A 138 -13.65 3.00 1.13
CA MET A 138 -12.99 1.89 0.46
C MET A 138 -11.86 1.32 1.31
N VAL A 139 -11.87 0.02 1.56
CA VAL A 139 -10.86 -0.72 2.34
C VAL A 139 -10.25 -1.84 1.52
N ALA A 140 -8.98 -2.14 1.75
CA ALA A 140 -8.21 -2.99 0.85
C ALA A 140 -8.58 -4.48 0.95
N THR A 141 -9.02 -4.96 2.11
CA THR A 141 -9.22 -6.38 2.40
C THR A 141 -10.48 -6.63 3.22
N LYS A 142 -10.96 -7.88 3.16
CA LYS A 142 -12.14 -8.31 3.91
C LYS A 142 -11.88 -8.30 5.42
N SER A 143 -10.74 -8.78 5.87
CA SER A 143 -10.40 -8.79 7.31
C SER A 143 -10.32 -7.37 7.88
N LEU A 144 -9.84 -6.39 7.07
CA LEU A 144 -9.85 -4.98 7.47
C LEU A 144 -11.27 -4.40 7.50
N ASP A 145 -12.13 -4.79 6.57
CA ASP A 145 -13.55 -4.42 6.58
C ASP A 145 -14.23 -4.91 7.86
N ASP A 146 -14.01 -6.17 8.21
CA ASP A 146 -14.59 -6.79 9.41
C ASP A 146 -14.09 -6.09 10.70
N ASP A 147 -12.78 -5.87 10.85
CA ASP A 147 -12.21 -5.13 12.00
C ASP A 147 -12.82 -3.73 12.13
N LEU A 148 -12.95 -2.99 11.03
CA LEU A 148 -13.54 -1.66 11.06
C LEU A 148 -15.04 -1.70 11.37
N ARG A 149 -15.78 -2.69 10.87
CA ARG A 149 -17.21 -2.88 11.19
C ARG A 149 -17.41 -3.20 12.67
N GLU A 150 -16.59 -4.05 13.27
CA GLU A 150 -16.59 -4.31 14.71
C GLU A 150 -16.33 -3.04 15.53
N ARG A 151 -15.52 -2.11 15.02
CA ARG A 151 -15.30 -0.78 15.61
C ARG A 151 -16.44 0.21 15.31
N GLY A 152 -17.50 -0.24 14.62
CA GLY A 152 -18.70 0.52 14.34
C GLY A 152 -18.61 1.47 13.15
N PHE A 153 -17.77 1.18 12.16
CA PHE A 153 -17.85 1.79 10.83
C PHE A 153 -18.97 1.11 10.05
N THR A 154 -19.80 1.88 9.35
CA THR A 154 -21.03 1.35 8.70
C THR A 154 -21.03 1.49 7.19
N ASN A 155 -20.09 2.23 6.62
CA ASN A 155 -20.04 2.58 5.20
C ASN A 155 -18.79 2.03 4.49
N THR A 156 -18.18 1.00 5.04
CA THR A 156 -17.02 0.31 4.46
C THR A 156 -17.45 -0.53 3.26
N VAL A 157 -16.60 -0.51 2.22
CA VAL A 157 -16.73 -1.35 1.02
C VAL A 157 -15.34 -1.90 0.64
N THR A 158 -15.27 -3.17 0.26
CA THR A 158 -14.00 -3.76 -0.15
C THR A 158 -13.59 -3.27 -1.53
N TRP A 159 -12.35 -2.81 -1.62
CA TRP A 159 -11.68 -2.40 -2.85
C TRP A 159 -10.28 -2.99 -2.87
N THR A 160 -10.15 -4.16 -3.46
CA THR A 160 -8.90 -4.91 -3.54
C THR A 160 -7.86 -4.21 -4.45
N ARG A 161 -6.71 -4.83 -4.61
CA ARG A 161 -5.59 -4.32 -5.44
C ARG A 161 -5.33 -5.29 -6.58
N GLY A 162 -4.51 -4.84 -7.53
CA GLY A 162 -3.99 -5.66 -8.60
C GLY A 162 -2.47 -5.75 -8.58
N VAL A 163 -1.93 -6.51 -9.50
CA VAL A 163 -0.50 -6.57 -9.80
C VAL A 163 -0.28 -6.52 -11.31
N ASP A 164 0.80 -5.88 -11.74
CA ASP A 164 1.23 -5.87 -13.13
C ASP A 164 1.97 -7.19 -13.43
N THR A 165 1.25 -8.13 -14.01
CA THR A 165 1.76 -9.47 -14.30
C THR A 165 2.59 -9.56 -15.58
N GLU A 166 2.67 -8.50 -16.37
CA GLU A 166 3.58 -8.37 -17.50
C GLU A 166 4.96 -7.93 -17.02
N LEU A 167 5.00 -6.91 -16.16
CA LEU A 167 6.23 -6.43 -15.53
C LEU A 167 6.80 -7.48 -14.56
N PHE A 168 5.98 -7.94 -13.62
CA PHE A 168 6.36 -8.95 -12.64
C PHE A 168 6.04 -10.34 -13.18
N ASN A 169 7.05 -11.04 -13.69
CA ASN A 169 6.93 -12.36 -14.31
C ASN A 169 8.14 -13.25 -14.01
N CYS A 170 8.04 -14.54 -14.33
CA CYS A 170 9.07 -15.54 -14.09
C CYS A 170 10.05 -15.74 -15.27
N GLN A 171 9.86 -15.04 -16.40
CA GLN A 171 10.51 -15.38 -17.67
C GLN A 171 11.85 -14.67 -17.89
N SER A 172 12.07 -13.54 -17.25
CA SER A 172 13.28 -12.74 -17.42
C SER A 172 14.38 -13.13 -16.43
N LYS A 173 15.63 -12.73 -16.72
CA LYS A 173 16.80 -13.06 -15.90
C LYS A 173 16.77 -12.39 -14.53
N PRO A 174 17.33 -13.04 -13.48
CA PRO A 174 17.55 -12.39 -12.18
C PRO A 174 18.62 -11.30 -12.27
N ALA A 175 18.54 -10.31 -11.36
CA ALA A 175 19.53 -9.24 -11.26
C ALA A 175 20.85 -9.73 -10.61
N LEU A 176 20.74 -10.63 -9.64
CA LEU A 176 21.84 -11.09 -8.80
C LEU A 176 21.90 -12.60 -8.76
N LYS A 177 23.12 -13.13 -8.58
CA LYS A 177 23.39 -14.53 -8.27
C LYS A 177 23.94 -14.58 -6.85
N LEU A 178 23.13 -15.06 -5.91
CA LEU A 178 23.47 -15.20 -4.49
C LEU A 178 23.44 -16.67 -4.07
N GLU A 179 24.04 -16.97 -2.92
CA GLU A 179 23.99 -18.30 -2.32
C GLU A 179 22.55 -18.65 -1.91
N LYS A 180 22.09 -19.83 -2.33
CA LYS A 180 20.72 -20.30 -2.11
C LYS A 180 20.54 -20.99 -0.73
N PRO A 181 19.33 -20.96 -0.18
CA PRO A 181 18.15 -20.23 -0.65
C PRO A 181 18.27 -18.71 -0.46
N VAL A 182 17.78 -17.94 -1.42
CA VAL A 182 17.78 -16.47 -1.34
C VAL A 182 16.45 -15.99 -0.79
N MET A 183 16.47 -15.43 0.40
CA MET A 183 15.32 -14.79 1.06
C MET A 183 15.27 -13.30 0.68
N VAL A 184 14.18 -12.86 0.09
CA VAL A 184 14.00 -11.47 -0.41
C VAL A 184 13.04 -10.70 0.47
N TYR A 185 13.42 -9.48 0.80
CA TYR A 185 12.58 -8.43 1.34
C TYR A 185 12.53 -7.26 0.35
N VAL A 186 11.35 -6.75 0.06
CA VAL A 186 11.16 -5.53 -0.73
C VAL A 186 10.23 -4.57 0.03
N GLY A 187 10.67 -3.33 0.19
CA GLY A 187 9.85 -2.32 0.87
C GLY A 187 10.67 -1.21 1.53
N ARG A 188 9.97 -0.33 2.22
CA ARG A 188 10.61 0.73 3.03
C ARG A 188 11.45 0.11 4.14
N VAL A 189 12.68 0.59 4.30
CA VAL A 189 13.60 0.16 5.38
C VAL A 189 13.36 1.05 6.60
N SER A 190 12.38 0.65 7.43
CA SER A 190 11.86 1.45 8.55
C SER A 190 11.31 0.56 9.68
N VAL A 191 11.09 1.14 10.85
CA VAL A 191 10.67 0.41 12.07
C VAL A 191 9.31 -0.26 11.88
N GLU A 192 8.33 0.46 11.35
CA GLU A 192 6.96 -0.03 11.14
C GLU A 192 6.86 -1.21 10.18
N LYS A 193 7.90 -1.43 9.36
CA LYS A 193 7.99 -2.62 8.48
C LYS A 193 8.62 -3.83 9.16
N ASN A 194 9.03 -3.69 10.42
CA ASN A 194 9.59 -4.79 11.21
C ASN A 194 10.71 -5.57 10.51
N ILE A 195 11.53 -4.85 9.71
CA ILE A 195 12.57 -5.47 8.87
C ILE A 195 13.62 -6.24 9.71
N GLU A 196 13.86 -5.82 10.96
CA GLU A 196 14.81 -6.51 11.84
C GLU A 196 14.37 -7.96 12.13
N ALA A 197 13.06 -8.27 12.13
CA ALA A 197 12.60 -9.66 12.25
C ALA A 197 13.07 -10.52 11.06
N PHE A 198 13.10 -9.96 9.85
CA PHE A 198 13.68 -10.64 8.68
C PHE A 198 15.21 -10.76 8.78
N LEU A 199 15.89 -9.68 9.19
CA LEU A 199 17.35 -9.66 9.26
C LEU A 199 17.89 -10.63 10.30
N ASN A 200 17.16 -10.83 11.41
CA ASN A 200 17.53 -11.73 12.51
C ASN A 200 17.13 -13.19 12.27
N LEU A 201 16.55 -13.56 11.13
CA LEU A 201 16.29 -14.97 10.82
C LEU A 201 17.60 -15.77 10.80
N ASP A 202 17.72 -16.76 11.66
CA ASP A 202 18.85 -17.70 11.68
C ASP A 202 18.53 -18.89 10.76
N LEU A 203 18.75 -18.67 9.46
CA LEU A 203 18.48 -19.65 8.40
C LEU A 203 19.64 -19.63 7.38
N PRO A 204 19.97 -20.79 6.78
CA PRO A 204 21.01 -20.85 5.74
C PRO A 204 20.63 -20.07 4.49
N GLY A 205 21.61 -19.68 3.70
CA GLY A 205 21.45 -18.96 2.44
C GLY A 205 21.62 -17.45 2.58
N SER A 206 21.22 -16.71 1.56
CA SER A 206 21.43 -15.27 1.46
C SER A 206 20.17 -14.47 1.81
N LYS A 207 20.37 -13.28 2.34
CA LYS A 207 19.30 -12.27 2.53
C LYS A 207 19.51 -11.12 1.56
N LEU A 208 18.46 -10.76 0.84
CA LEU A 208 18.41 -9.65 -0.10
C LEU A 208 17.36 -8.63 0.35
N VAL A 209 17.80 -7.39 0.56
CA VAL A 209 16.94 -6.25 0.90
C VAL A 209 16.93 -5.27 -0.26
N VAL A 210 15.74 -5.05 -0.82
CA VAL A 210 15.49 -4.07 -1.88
C VAL A 210 14.59 -2.96 -1.34
N GLY A 211 15.12 -1.74 -1.28
CA GLY A 211 14.38 -0.59 -0.79
C GLY A 211 15.24 0.42 -0.08
N GLY A 212 14.62 1.56 0.24
CA GLY A 212 15.23 2.66 0.96
C GLY A 212 14.43 3.02 2.21
N GLY A 213 14.98 3.86 3.05
CA GLY A 213 14.28 4.34 4.24
C GLY A 213 15.22 4.82 5.34
N PRO A 214 14.65 5.36 6.43
CA PRO A 214 15.43 6.01 7.49
C PRO A 214 16.41 5.09 8.22
N GLN A 215 16.14 3.77 8.24
CA GLN A 215 17.01 2.80 8.91
C GLN A 215 18.11 2.20 8.01
N LEU A 216 18.07 2.43 6.68
CA LEU A 216 18.95 1.74 5.73
C LEU A 216 20.42 1.80 6.13
N LYS A 217 20.97 3.00 6.36
CA LYS A 217 22.39 3.19 6.71
C LYS A 217 22.78 2.49 8.01
N LYS A 218 21.89 2.49 9.01
CA LYS A 218 22.10 1.81 10.30
C LYS A 218 22.13 0.30 10.09
N LEU A 219 21.16 -0.24 9.38
CA LEU A 219 21.03 -1.68 9.20
C LEU A 219 22.14 -2.25 8.29
N GLN A 220 22.58 -1.53 7.27
CA GLN A 220 23.75 -1.92 6.47
C GLN A 220 25.03 -2.12 7.32
N ARG A 221 25.23 -1.27 8.34
CA ARG A 221 26.39 -1.41 9.24
C ARG A 221 26.22 -2.59 10.20
N ASN A 222 25.00 -2.82 10.71
CA ASN A 222 24.73 -3.85 11.69
C ASN A 222 24.67 -5.26 11.09
N TYR A 223 24.35 -5.37 9.78
CA TYR A 223 24.17 -6.64 9.07
C TYR A 223 25.06 -6.70 7.81
N PRO A 224 26.39 -6.77 7.95
CA PRO A 224 27.33 -6.69 6.82
C PRO A 224 27.20 -7.87 5.84
N ASN A 225 26.65 -9.00 6.28
CA ASN A 225 26.46 -10.19 5.46
C ASN A 225 25.13 -10.17 4.65
N VAL A 226 24.33 -9.12 4.78
CA VAL A 226 23.06 -8.94 4.04
C VAL A 226 23.30 -8.06 2.83
N THR A 227 22.77 -8.46 1.69
CA THR A 227 22.83 -7.66 0.45
C THR A 227 21.73 -6.58 0.46
N PHE A 228 22.12 -5.30 0.55
CA PHE A 228 21.22 -4.16 0.43
C PHE A 228 21.46 -3.45 -0.91
N THR A 229 20.46 -3.38 -1.77
CA THR A 229 20.59 -2.79 -3.12
C THR A 229 20.09 -1.35 -3.23
N GLY A 230 19.45 -0.83 -2.17
CA GLY A 230 18.70 0.42 -2.25
C GLY A 230 17.38 0.26 -3.01
N PRO A 231 16.66 1.36 -3.26
CA PRO A 231 15.40 1.32 -3.98
C PRO A 231 15.60 0.94 -5.45
N LYS A 232 14.67 0.12 -5.98
CA LYS A 232 14.61 -0.33 -7.37
C LYS A 232 13.19 -0.14 -7.90
N PHE A 233 13.05 0.02 -9.22
CA PHE A 233 11.78 0.29 -9.88
C PHE A 233 11.67 -0.48 -11.20
N GLY A 234 10.45 -0.68 -11.69
CA GLY A 234 10.17 -1.28 -12.99
C GLY A 234 10.87 -2.62 -13.18
N ASP A 235 11.49 -2.81 -14.35
CA ASP A 235 12.18 -4.05 -14.73
C ASP A 235 13.33 -4.41 -13.77
N GLU A 236 14.01 -3.39 -13.23
CA GLU A 236 15.10 -3.62 -12.28
C GLU A 236 14.56 -4.21 -10.97
N LEU A 237 13.42 -3.71 -10.46
CA LEU A 237 12.76 -4.27 -9.28
C LEU A 237 12.31 -5.71 -9.56
N ALA A 238 11.66 -5.95 -10.69
CA ALA A 238 11.21 -7.28 -11.08
C ALA A 238 12.39 -8.27 -11.19
N ALA A 239 13.56 -7.84 -11.72
CA ALA A 239 14.76 -8.65 -11.78
C ALA A 239 15.34 -8.99 -10.38
N HIS A 240 15.16 -8.08 -9.40
CA HIS A 240 15.56 -8.34 -8.02
C HIS A 240 14.63 -9.35 -7.33
N TYR A 241 13.31 -9.29 -7.56
CA TYR A 241 12.41 -10.36 -7.10
C TYR A 241 12.85 -11.72 -7.66
N ARG A 242 13.13 -11.81 -8.96
CA ARG A 242 13.60 -13.06 -9.61
C ARG A 242 14.95 -13.58 -9.11
N SER A 243 15.69 -12.79 -8.36
CA SER A 243 16.91 -13.24 -7.69
C SER A 243 16.63 -14.09 -6.45
N GLY A 244 15.39 -14.13 -5.98
CA GLY A 244 14.97 -14.84 -4.79
C GLY A 244 14.44 -16.24 -5.03
N ASP A 245 14.42 -17.03 -3.95
CA ASP A 245 13.73 -18.31 -3.87
C ASP A 245 12.46 -18.21 -3.03
N ILE A 246 12.39 -17.19 -2.15
CA ILE A 246 11.26 -16.90 -1.26
C ILE A 246 11.19 -15.40 -0.96
N PHE A 247 9.97 -14.88 -0.85
CA PHE A 247 9.70 -13.55 -0.35
C PHE A 247 9.30 -13.59 1.13
N VAL A 248 9.92 -12.77 1.96
CA VAL A 248 9.60 -12.67 3.38
C VAL A 248 8.96 -11.32 3.67
N PHE A 249 7.74 -11.35 4.21
CA PHE A 249 6.95 -10.18 4.56
C PHE A 249 6.81 -10.06 6.09
N PRO A 250 7.73 -9.36 6.78
CA PRO A 250 7.76 -9.29 8.24
C PRO A 250 6.85 -8.21 8.83
N SER A 251 6.17 -7.40 8.00
CA SER A 251 5.31 -6.33 8.46
C SER A 251 4.08 -6.85 9.20
N GLN A 252 3.68 -6.15 10.27
CA GLN A 252 2.49 -6.48 11.07
C GLN A 252 1.37 -5.43 10.94
N THR A 253 1.63 -4.31 10.27
CA THR A 253 0.72 -3.15 10.24
C THR A 253 0.20 -2.80 8.84
N ASP A 254 0.66 -3.49 7.80
CA ASP A 254 0.20 -3.24 6.43
C ASP A 254 -1.26 -3.65 6.23
N THR A 255 -2.00 -2.82 5.51
CA THR A 255 -3.41 -3.07 5.20
C THR A 255 -3.61 -4.03 4.03
N PHE A 256 -2.59 -4.24 3.17
CA PHE A 256 -2.63 -5.14 2.02
C PHE A 256 -1.27 -5.79 1.74
N GLY A 257 -0.26 -4.99 1.34
CA GLY A 257 1.07 -5.48 0.97
C GLY A 257 1.19 -5.85 -0.51
N LEU A 258 1.13 -4.86 -1.41
CA LEU A 258 1.30 -5.04 -2.87
C LEU A 258 2.54 -5.86 -3.23
N VAL A 259 3.62 -5.67 -2.50
CA VAL A 259 4.90 -6.38 -2.68
C VAL A 259 4.78 -7.90 -2.58
N MET A 260 3.77 -8.43 -1.85
CA MET A 260 3.50 -9.87 -1.83
C MET A 260 2.98 -10.34 -3.18
N LEU A 261 2.08 -9.59 -3.81
CA LEU A 261 1.57 -9.93 -5.15
C LEU A 261 2.66 -9.80 -6.22
N GLU A 262 3.51 -8.79 -6.14
CA GLU A 262 4.66 -8.60 -7.04
C GLU A 262 5.63 -9.78 -6.94
N ALA A 263 5.97 -10.21 -5.71
CA ALA A 263 6.80 -11.37 -5.45
C ALA A 263 6.18 -12.66 -6.02
N MET A 264 4.89 -12.90 -5.72
CA MET A 264 4.16 -14.07 -6.21
C MET A 264 4.03 -14.06 -7.74
N ALA A 265 3.84 -12.90 -8.35
CA ALA A 265 3.82 -12.74 -9.79
C ALA A 265 5.19 -13.09 -10.42
N CYS A 266 6.29 -12.89 -9.70
CA CYS A 266 7.63 -13.38 -10.08
C CYS A 266 7.88 -14.85 -9.68
N GLY A 267 6.87 -15.57 -9.17
CA GLY A 267 6.97 -16.97 -8.79
C GLY A 267 7.56 -17.22 -7.40
N LEU A 268 7.69 -16.22 -6.53
CA LEU A 268 8.21 -16.45 -5.19
C LEU A 268 7.09 -16.85 -4.23
N PRO A 269 7.20 -18.00 -3.53
CA PRO A 269 6.39 -18.27 -2.36
C PRO A 269 6.58 -17.19 -1.29
N VAL A 270 5.56 -16.96 -0.47
CA VAL A 270 5.56 -15.88 0.53
C VAL A 270 5.49 -16.44 1.94
N ALA A 271 6.37 -15.94 2.83
CA ALA A 271 6.31 -16.16 4.26
C ALA A 271 5.93 -14.86 4.98
N ALA A 272 4.95 -14.90 5.88
CA ALA A 272 4.44 -13.73 6.58
C ALA A 272 3.94 -14.07 8.00
N TYR A 273 3.66 -13.03 8.79
CA TYR A 273 2.86 -13.16 10.00
C TYR A 273 1.36 -13.26 9.64
N PRO A 274 0.53 -13.98 10.45
CA PRO A 274 -0.91 -14.08 10.23
C PRO A 274 -1.65 -12.82 10.73
N VAL A 275 -1.46 -11.72 10.02
CA VAL A 275 -2.05 -10.40 10.31
C VAL A 275 -2.84 -9.89 9.11
N THR A 276 -3.60 -8.81 9.31
CA THR A 276 -4.32 -8.11 8.22
C THR A 276 -3.39 -7.85 7.05
N GLY A 277 -3.87 -8.02 5.82
CA GLY A 277 -3.07 -8.02 4.60
C GLY A 277 -2.67 -9.44 4.22
N PRO A 278 -1.68 -10.07 4.85
CA PRO A 278 -1.36 -11.48 4.60
C PRO A 278 -2.53 -12.44 4.75
N LEU A 279 -3.39 -12.28 5.77
CA LEU A 279 -4.57 -13.13 5.96
C LEU A 279 -5.52 -13.13 4.76
N ASP A 280 -5.66 -12.01 4.05
CA ASP A 280 -6.52 -11.92 2.87
C ASP A 280 -5.75 -12.26 1.59
N VAL A 281 -4.55 -11.70 1.43
CA VAL A 281 -3.76 -11.87 0.20
C VAL A 281 -3.30 -13.31 0.02
N LEU A 282 -3.00 -14.02 1.11
CA LEU A 282 -2.48 -15.39 1.07
C LEU A 282 -3.52 -16.47 1.45
N ALA A 283 -4.77 -16.10 1.77
CA ALA A 283 -5.78 -17.01 2.34
C ALA A 283 -5.97 -18.31 1.57
N GLU A 284 -6.06 -18.23 0.24
CA GLU A 284 -6.29 -19.37 -0.64
C GLU A 284 -5.02 -19.79 -1.42
N CYS A 285 -3.86 -19.31 -0.99
CA CYS A 285 -2.60 -19.56 -1.68
C CYS A 285 -1.81 -20.68 -1.01
N THR A 286 -1.64 -21.80 -1.70
CA THR A 286 -0.81 -22.89 -1.19
C THR A 286 0.68 -22.53 -1.08
N ALA A 287 1.12 -21.51 -1.83
CA ALA A 287 2.48 -20.95 -1.77
C ALA A 287 2.64 -19.82 -0.75
N GLY A 288 1.55 -19.37 -0.09
CA GLY A 288 1.59 -18.46 1.05
C GLY A 288 1.65 -19.24 2.35
N LYS A 289 2.59 -18.93 3.23
CA LYS A 289 2.73 -19.55 4.56
C LYS A 289 2.78 -18.50 5.64
N MET A 290 1.97 -18.68 6.65
CA MET A 290 1.85 -17.72 7.76
C MET A 290 2.05 -18.46 9.09
N ASP A 291 2.89 -17.90 9.93
CA ASP A 291 3.11 -18.37 11.31
C ASP A 291 3.63 -17.19 12.15
N TRP A 292 3.34 -17.18 13.45
CA TRP A 292 3.94 -16.23 14.39
C TRP A 292 5.43 -16.47 14.60
N ASP A 293 5.91 -17.69 14.34
CA ASP A 293 7.34 -17.98 14.10
C ASP A 293 7.66 -17.78 12.62
N LEU A 294 8.24 -16.62 12.30
CA LEU A 294 8.58 -16.26 10.91
C LEU A 294 9.56 -17.27 10.29
N ALA A 295 10.49 -17.83 11.07
CA ALA A 295 11.43 -18.85 10.58
C ALA A 295 10.70 -20.13 10.17
N LYS A 296 9.67 -20.52 10.91
CA LYS A 296 8.81 -21.65 10.56
C LYS A 296 8.01 -21.38 9.29
N ALA A 297 7.44 -20.18 9.14
CA ALA A 297 6.76 -19.77 7.91
C ALA A 297 7.70 -19.84 6.70
N VAL A 298 8.94 -19.34 6.82
CA VAL A 298 9.97 -19.41 5.77
C VAL A 298 10.30 -20.85 5.40
N LYS A 299 10.56 -21.73 6.38
CA LYS A 299 10.87 -23.14 6.12
C LYS A 299 9.74 -23.89 5.41
N GLN A 300 8.50 -23.52 5.69
CA GLN A 300 7.32 -24.09 5.02
C GLN A 300 7.16 -23.54 3.60
N ALA A 301 7.33 -22.24 3.41
CA ALA A 301 7.18 -21.59 2.11
C ALA A 301 8.27 -21.99 1.12
N LEU A 302 9.50 -22.25 1.58
CA LEU A 302 10.58 -22.79 0.74
C LEU A 302 10.27 -24.16 0.09
N LYS A 303 9.30 -24.91 0.64
CA LYS A 303 8.84 -26.19 0.09
C LYS A 303 7.64 -26.04 -0.85
N ALA A 304 7.13 -24.83 -1.02
CA ALA A 304 5.93 -24.58 -1.81
C ALA A 304 6.26 -24.46 -3.31
N ASP A 305 5.25 -24.75 -4.14
CA ASP A 305 5.37 -24.66 -5.60
C ASP A 305 5.37 -23.18 -6.05
N GLN A 306 6.40 -22.80 -6.78
CA GLN A 306 6.53 -21.48 -7.39
C GLN A 306 5.42 -21.18 -8.40
N LYS A 307 4.96 -22.20 -9.14
CA LYS A 307 3.84 -22.08 -10.06
C LYS A 307 2.56 -21.68 -9.30
N ALA A 308 2.30 -22.27 -8.14
CA ALA A 308 1.14 -21.93 -7.33
C ALA A 308 1.17 -20.46 -6.84
N ALA A 309 2.36 -19.89 -6.56
CA ALA A 309 2.50 -18.47 -6.28
C ALA A 309 2.07 -17.61 -7.48
N ARG A 310 2.60 -17.90 -8.66
CA ARG A 310 2.26 -17.19 -9.90
C ARG A 310 0.77 -17.29 -10.22
N ASP A 311 0.19 -18.49 -10.21
CA ASP A 311 -1.23 -18.73 -10.51
C ASP A 311 -2.15 -17.97 -9.54
N HIS A 312 -1.73 -17.82 -8.29
CA HIS A 312 -2.47 -17.02 -7.31
C HIS A 312 -2.40 -15.52 -7.63
N ALA A 313 -1.23 -14.98 -7.94
CA ALA A 313 -1.06 -13.56 -8.29
C ALA A 313 -1.90 -13.16 -9.52
N LEU A 314 -2.05 -14.05 -10.49
CA LEU A 314 -2.86 -13.82 -11.70
C LEU A 314 -4.37 -13.55 -11.42
N LYS A 315 -4.85 -13.87 -10.22
CA LYS A 315 -6.23 -13.58 -9.81
C LYS A 315 -6.43 -12.08 -9.46
N PHE A 316 -5.36 -11.33 -9.27
CA PHE A 316 -5.39 -9.92 -8.85
C PHE A 316 -5.13 -8.98 -10.03
N SER A 317 -6.21 -8.47 -10.60
CA SER A 317 -6.21 -7.67 -11.83
C SER A 317 -6.39 -6.18 -11.55
N TRP A 318 -5.50 -5.33 -12.07
CA TRP A 318 -5.66 -3.88 -12.01
C TRP A 318 -6.89 -3.36 -12.75
N PRO A 319 -7.26 -3.87 -13.95
CA PRO A 319 -8.54 -3.52 -14.57
C PRO A 319 -9.74 -3.78 -13.65
N ALA A 320 -9.84 -4.97 -13.02
CA ALA A 320 -10.93 -5.28 -12.09
C ALA A 320 -10.91 -4.39 -10.83
N CYS A 321 -9.73 -4.08 -10.31
CA CYS A 321 -9.55 -3.11 -9.22
C CYS A 321 -10.10 -1.73 -9.60
N SER A 322 -9.79 -1.26 -10.81
CA SER A 322 -10.22 0.06 -11.30
C SER A 322 -11.73 0.10 -11.55
N ASP A 323 -12.34 -0.98 -12.02
CA ASP A 323 -13.79 -1.11 -12.18
C ASP A 323 -14.51 -1.06 -10.83
N THR A 324 -13.99 -1.78 -9.85
CA THR A 324 -14.49 -1.73 -8.47
C THR A 324 -14.38 -0.32 -7.88
N PHE A 325 -13.26 0.37 -8.12
CA PHE A 325 -13.11 1.77 -7.71
C PHE A 325 -14.19 2.66 -8.32
N LEU A 326 -14.36 2.60 -9.64
CA LEU A 326 -15.32 3.41 -10.37
C LEU A 326 -16.78 3.17 -9.92
N SER A 327 -17.14 1.91 -9.65
CA SER A 327 -18.49 1.53 -9.18
C SER A 327 -18.81 2.06 -7.79
N ASN A 328 -17.79 2.25 -6.93
CA ASN A 328 -17.93 2.80 -5.58
C ASN A 328 -17.90 4.34 -5.55
N LEU A 329 -17.66 5.01 -6.67
CA LEU A 329 -17.76 6.46 -6.76
C LEU A 329 -19.20 6.90 -6.95
N THR A 330 -19.72 7.72 -6.05
CA THR A 330 -21.06 8.28 -6.15
C THR A 330 -21.05 9.64 -6.85
N PRO A 331 -22.08 9.99 -7.65
CA PRO A 331 -22.30 11.35 -8.12
C PRO A 331 -22.45 12.35 -6.95
N LEU A 332 -22.07 13.62 -7.19
CA LEU A 332 -22.14 14.71 -6.21
C LEU A 332 -23.53 14.98 -5.68
#